data_3bb52415a8e16c27ac177ada7f4228af
#
_entry.id   3bb52415a8e16c27ac177ada7f4228af
#
_cell.length_a   1.000
_cell.length_b   1.000
_cell.length_c   1.000
_cell.angle_alpha   90.00
_cell.angle_beta   90.00
_cell.angle_gamma   90.00
#
_symmetry.space_group_name_H-M   'P 1'
#
loop_
_entity.id
_entity.type
_entity.pdbx_description
1 polymer ?
#
loop_
_entity_poly.entity_id
_entity_poly.type
_entity_poly.pdbx_seq_one_letter_code
_entity_poly.pdbx_strand_id
1 'polypeptide(L)'
;MSEAKPNMNDPDANAALIRRFYDEVFNRGNAAFTERVHGAGYRYHDITVPGAPVDHATYMARNAGFAAAFPDRKVDIEDLIATGDRVVARAVLHATHTGLLGDIAPTGRKVRLASTIIYRFDQGLLVEEWEIFDKLGMYQQLKVTPPSA
;
A
#
# COMPACT_ATOMS: atom_id res chain seq x y z
N MET A 1 19.18 37.78 6.68
CA MET A 1 18.19 37.02 5.87
C MET A 1 18.17 35.60 6.42
N SER A 2 17.07 35.19 7.03
CA SER A 2 16.89 33.82 7.44
C SER A 2 16.54 33.02 6.17
N GLU A 3 17.43 32.16 5.70
CA GLU A 3 17.08 31.16 4.70
C GLU A 3 16.00 30.25 5.34
N ALA A 4 14.80 30.27 4.77
CA ALA A 4 13.76 29.34 5.17
C ALA A 4 14.33 27.93 4.97
N LYS A 5 14.43 27.14 6.04
CA LYS A 5 14.76 25.73 5.94
C LYS A 5 13.79 25.11 4.92
N PRO A 6 14.26 24.30 3.97
CA PRO A 6 13.37 23.64 3.03
C PRO A 6 12.28 22.92 3.82
N ASN A 7 11.02 23.15 3.42
CA ASN A 7 9.88 22.45 4.05
C ASN A 7 10.01 20.96 3.74
N MET A 8 10.55 20.20 4.67
CA MET A 8 10.84 18.76 4.51
C MET A 8 9.56 17.91 4.38
N ASN A 9 8.39 18.53 4.56
CA ASN A 9 7.07 17.93 4.35
C ASN A 9 6.28 18.75 3.32
N ASP A 10 6.85 18.96 2.14
CA ASP A 10 6.15 19.56 1.01
C ASP A 10 5.04 18.63 0.51
N PRO A 11 3.76 19.03 0.56
CA PRO A 11 2.65 18.20 0.11
C PRO A 11 2.76 17.74 -1.34
N ASP A 12 3.23 18.59 -2.23
CA ASP A 12 3.39 18.26 -3.66
C ASP A 12 4.49 17.23 -3.87
N ALA A 13 5.61 17.37 -3.17
CA ALA A 13 6.69 16.39 -3.19
C ALA A 13 6.25 15.05 -2.61
N ASN A 14 5.50 15.07 -1.51
CA ASN A 14 4.94 13.86 -0.90
C ASN A 14 3.94 13.16 -1.83
N ALA A 15 3.07 13.90 -2.50
CA ALA A 15 2.15 13.36 -3.51
C ALA A 15 2.90 12.73 -4.69
N ALA A 16 3.93 13.39 -5.20
CA ALA A 16 4.76 12.87 -6.28
C ALA A 16 5.48 11.58 -5.86
N LEU A 17 5.96 11.50 -4.62
CA LEU A 17 6.59 10.30 -4.07
C LEU A 17 5.60 9.13 -3.98
N ILE A 18 4.36 9.36 -3.55
CA ILE A 18 3.32 8.30 -3.52
C ILE A 18 3.00 7.82 -4.93
N ARG A 19 2.84 8.70 -5.93
CA ARG A 19 2.64 8.27 -7.32
C ARG A 19 3.77 7.38 -7.81
N ARG A 20 5.00 7.77 -7.54
CA ARG A 20 6.18 6.98 -7.92
C ARG A 20 6.25 5.67 -7.14
N PHE A 21 5.91 5.66 -5.87
CA PHE A 21 5.84 4.46 -5.04
C PHE A 21 4.88 3.42 -5.61
N TYR A 22 3.68 3.85 -6.03
CA TYR A 22 2.70 2.97 -6.67
C TYR A 22 3.22 2.41 -8.01
N ASP A 23 3.81 3.25 -8.84
CA ASP A 23 4.36 2.81 -10.13
C ASP A 23 5.52 1.82 -9.95
N GLU A 24 6.50 2.16 -9.13
CA GLU A 24 7.68 1.33 -8.93
C GLU A 24 7.34 0.00 -8.21
N VAL A 25 6.67 0.06 -7.07
CA VAL A 25 6.49 -1.10 -6.21
C VAL A 25 5.35 -2.01 -6.70
N PHE A 26 4.19 -1.42 -6.99
CA PHE A 26 3.02 -2.24 -7.35
C PHE A 26 2.94 -2.53 -8.85
N ASN A 27 3.22 -1.55 -9.71
CA ASN A 27 3.03 -1.71 -11.15
C ASN A 27 4.25 -2.32 -11.86
N ARG A 28 5.46 -2.06 -11.36
CA ARG A 28 6.72 -2.60 -11.93
C ARG A 28 7.33 -3.72 -11.10
N GLY A 29 6.83 -3.98 -9.89
CA GLY A 29 7.34 -5.01 -9.01
C GLY A 29 8.70 -4.69 -8.38
N ASN A 30 9.12 -3.42 -8.37
CA ASN A 30 10.38 -2.98 -7.76
C ASN A 30 10.22 -2.81 -6.25
N ALA A 31 10.11 -3.92 -5.51
CA ALA A 31 9.94 -3.89 -4.06
C ALA A 31 11.07 -3.18 -3.32
N ALA A 32 12.30 -3.19 -3.86
CA ALA A 32 13.44 -2.51 -3.27
C ALA A 32 13.27 -0.97 -3.21
N PHE A 33 12.38 -0.39 -4.02
CA PHE A 33 12.06 1.03 -3.95
C PHE A 33 11.43 1.42 -2.61
N THR A 34 10.75 0.50 -1.93
CA THR A 34 10.15 0.70 -0.60
C THR A 34 11.20 1.12 0.44
N GLU A 35 12.42 0.57 0.36
CA GLU A 35 13.54 0.92 1.26
C GLU A 35 13.95 2.40 1.16
N ARG A 36 13.67 3.04 0.02
CA ARG A 36 13.97 4.46 -0.22
C ARG A 36 12.86 5.40 0.26
N VAL A 37 11.68 4.86 0.45
CA VAL A 37 10.46 5.62 0.77
C VAL A 37 10.17 5.58 2.25
N HIS A 38 10.34 4.42 2.89
CA HIS A 38 10.04 4.25 4.31
C HIS A 38 11.12 4.88 5.18
N GLY A 39 10.69 5.70 6.14
CA GLY A 39 11.56 6.25 7.17
C GLY A 39 11.77 5.31 8.35
N ALA A 40 12.71 5.67 9.23
CA ALA A 40 12.96 4.93 10.46
C ALA A 40 11.69 4.87 11.33
N GLY A 41 11.44 3.71 11.92
CA GLY A 41 10.27 3.49 12.78
C GLY A 41 8.94 3.43 12.05
N TYR A 42 8.96 3.18 10.75
CA TYR A 42 7.75 3.02 9.93
C TYR A 42 6.72 2.09 10.57
N ARG A 43 5.44 2.46 10.47
CA ARG A 43 4.28 1.73 11.00
C ARG A 43 3.19 1.61 9.94
N TYR A 44 2.65 0.41 9.78
CA TYR A 44 1.49 0.14 8.94
C TYR A 44 0.31 -0.32 9.79
N HIS A 45 -0.85 0.28 9.57
CA HIS A 45 -2.11 -0.05 10.23
C HIS A 45 -3.12 -0.56 9.20
N ASP A 46 -3.51 -1.82 9.33
CA ASP A 46 -4.73 -2.32 8.73
C ASP A 46 -5.89 -1.98 9.67
N ILE A 47 -6.62 -0.93 9.37
CA ILE A 47 -7.67 -0.44 10.28
C ILE A 47 -8.94 -1.29 10.27
N THR A 48 -8.99 -2.31 9.42
CA THR A 48 -10.08 -3.30 9.39
C THR A 48 -9.85 -4.45 10.36
N VAL A 49 -8.65 -4.58 10.93
CA VAL A 49 -8.26 -5.63 11.85
C VAL A 49 -7.81 -5.02 13.17
N PRO A 50 -8.41 -5.41 14.32
CA PRO A 50 -7.92 -4.98 15.61
C PRO A 50 -6.48 -5.45 15.84
N GLY A 51 -5.66 -4.60 16.45
CA GLY A 51 -4.30 -4.97 16.81
C GLY A 51 -3.30 -3.82 16.72
N ALA A 52 -2.06 -4.13 17.05
CA ALA A 52 -0.95 -3.19 16.95
C ALA A 52 -0.53 -3.02 15.48
N PRO A 53 0.03 -1.84 15.11
CA PRO A 53 0.63 -1.66 13.80
C PRO A 53 1.80 -2.62 13.59
N VAL A 54 2.06 -2.95 12.33
CA VAL A 54 3.21 -3.76 11.96
C VAL A 54 4.38 -2.89 11.52
N ASP A 55 5.58 -3.41 11.67
CA ASP A 55 6.81 -2.75 11.27
C ASP A 55 7.11 -2.92 9.77
N HIS A 56 8.17 -2.26 9.32
CA HIS A 56 8.63 -2.32 7.94
C HIS A 56 8.91 -3.76 7.46
N ALA A 57 9.57 -4.59 8.26
CA ALA A 57 9.91 -5.96 7.86
C ALA A 57 8.65 -6.83 7.66
N THR A 58 7.69 -6.71 8.56
CA THR A 58 6.39 -7.41 8.46
C THR A 58 5.58 -6.90 7.27
N TYR A 59 5.57 -5.58 7.02
CA TYR A 59 4.94 -5.00 5.83
C TYR A 59 5.55 -5.58 4.54
N MET A 60 6.88 -5.61 4.44
CA MET A 60 7.58 -6.14 3.27
C MET A 60 7.25 -7.62 3.02
N ALA A 61 7.19 -8.43 4.07
CA ALA A 61 6.84 -9.84 3.97
C ALA A 61 5.38 -10.03 3.48
N ARG A 62 4.44 -9.26 4.01
CA ARG A 62 3.03 -9.26 3.57
C ARG A 62 2.89 -8.85 2.12
N ASN A 63 3.56 -7.77 1.71
CA ASN A 63 3.53 -7.29 0.32
C ASN A 63 4.14 -8.31 -0.65
N ALA A 64 5.23 -8.98 -0.26
CA ALA A 64 5.83 -10.05 -1.06
C ALA A 64 4.88 -11.23 -1.25
N GLY A 65 4.19 -11.65 -0.20
CA GLY A 65 3.17 -12.71 -0.27
C GLY A 65 2.00 -12.33 -1.18
N PHE A 66 1.52 -11.11 -1.07
CA PHE A 66 0.45 -10.60 -1.94
C PHE A 66 0.91 -10.49 -3.40
N ALA A 67 2.15 -10.05 -3.63
CA ALA A 67 2.76 -9.99 -4.95
C ALA A 67 2.89 -11.38 -5.61
N ALA A 68 3.23 -12.40 -4.82
CA ALA A 68 3.31 -13.78 -5.31
C ALA A 68 1.93 -14.34 -5.66
N ALA A 69 0.89 -13.99 -4.89
CA ALA A 69 -0.49 -14.39 -5.17
C ALA A 69 -1.06 -13.70 -6.43
N PHE A 70 -0.67 -12.45 -6.67
CA PHE A 70 -1.16 -11.58 -7.74
C PHE A 70 0.00 -10.97 -8.54
N PRO A 71 0.74 -11.76 -9.34
CA PRO A 71 1.97 -11.31 -9.99
C PRO A 71 1.73 -10.29 -11.13
N ASP A 72 0.53 -10.27 -11.70
CA ASP A 72 0.12 -9.34 -12.76
C ASP A 72 -0.56 -8.07 -12.24
N ARG A 73 -0.52 -7.84 -10.92
CA ARG A 73 -1.23 -6.70 -10.32
C ARG A 73 -0.84 -5.37 -10.93
N LYS A 74 -1.86 -4.52 -11.13
CA LYS A 74 -1.73 -3.11 -11.51
C LYS A 74 -2.61 -2.28 -10.60
N VAL A 75 -2.11 -1.15 -10.18
CA VAL A 75 -2.82 -0.23 -9.30
C VAL A 75 -2.97 1.12 -9.99
N ASP A 76 -4.21 1.58 -10.06
CA ASP A 76 -4.57 2.91 -10.54
C ASP A 76 -4.93 3.80 -9.34
N ILE A 77 -4.29 4.96 -9.24
CA ILE A 77 -4.67 5.99 -8.28
C ILE A 77 -5.81 6.80 -8.89
N GLU A 78 -7.00 6.69 -8.30
CA GLU A 78 -8.18 7.42 -8.75
C GLU A 78 -8.28 8.82 -8.14
N ASP A 79 -7.81 8.97 -6.88
CA ASP A 79 -7.73 10.24 -6.17
C ASP A 79 -6.44 10.32 -5.34
N LEU A 80 -5.83 11.50 -5.29
CA LEU A 80 -4.68 11.78 -4.46
C LEU A 80 -4.81 13.19 -3.87
N ILE A 81 -4.92 13.28 -2.56
CA ILE A 81 -5.09 14.54 -1.83
C ILE A 81 -3.90 14.68 -0.88
N ALA A 82 -3.15 15.78 -1.01
CA ALA A 82 -2.01 16.06 -0.16
C ALA A 82 -2.21 17.36 0.62
N THR A 83 -1.90 17.35 1.90
CA THR A 83 -1.96 18.51 2.78
C THR A 83 -1.02 18.32 3.98
N GLY A 84 -0.21 19.33 4.28
CA GLY A 84 0.77 19.25 5.37
C GLY A 84 1.68 18.03 5.23
N ASP A 85 1.72 17.19 6.26
CA ASP A 85 2.47 15.94 6.30
C ASP A 85 1.68 14.72 5.83
N ARG A 86 0.49 14.90 5.25
CA ARG A 86 -0.42 13.82 4.87
C ARG A 86 -0.66 13.75 3.37
N VAL A 87 -0.76 12.50 2.90
CA VAL A 87 -1.29 12.18 1.56
C VAL A 87 -2.37 11.13 1.72
N VAL A 88 -3.53 11.35 1.08
CA VAL A 88 -4.61 10.36 1.00
C VAL A 88 -4.68 9.86 -0.43
N ALA A 89 -4.60 8.55 -0.61
CA ALA A 89 -4.78 7.90 -1.90
C ALA A 89 -6.03 7.02 -1.88
N ARG A 90 -6.91 7.21 -2.88
CA ARG A 90 -7.96 6.26 -3.21
C ARG A 90 -7.51 5.53 -4.47
N ALA A 91 -7.38 4.22 -4.38
CA ALA A 91 -6.77 3.41 -5.43
C ALA A 91 -7.58 2.16 -5.73
N VAL A 92 -7.38 1.62 -6.94
CA VAL A 92 -7.99 0.36 -7.38
C VAL A 92 -6.90 -0.55 -7.93
N LEU A 93 -6.84 -1.75 -7.41
CA LEU A 93 -5.96 -2.81 -7.88
C LEU A 93 -6.75 -3.75 -8.81
N HIS A 94 -6.14 -4.07 -9.94
CA HIS A 94 -6.59 -5.11 -10.87
C HIS A 94 -5.55 -6.22 -10.93
N ALA A 95 -5.98 -7.47 -10.77
CA ALA A 95 -5.05 -8.60 -10.76
C ALA A 95 -5.75 -9.93 -11.06
N THR A 96 -4.94 -10.96 -11.33
CA THR A 96 -5.39 -12.35 -11.48
C THR A 96 -4.73 -13.21 -10.39
N HIS A 97 -5.53 -13.99 -9.68
CA HIS A 97 -5.06 -14.86 -8.60
C HIS A 97 -4.43 -16.13 -9.17
N THR A 98 -3.11 -16.12 -9.33
CA THR A 98 -2.34 -17.22 -9.94
C THR A 98 -1.27 -17.82 -9.02
N GLY A 99 -1.07 -17.27 -7.82
CA GLY A 99 -0.19 -17.82 -6.78
C GLY A 99 -0.93 -18.09 -5.49
N LEU A 100 -0.25 -18.66 -4.50
CA LEU A 100 -0.82 -18.91 -3.17
C LEU A 100 -1.14 -17.58 -2.46
N LEU A 101 -2.35 -17.48 -1.89
CA LEU A 101 -2.77 -16.39 -1.01
C LEU A 101 -3.00 -16.97 0.40
N GLY A 102 -1.98 -16.91 1.26
CA GLY A 102 -1.98 -17.69 2.49
C GLY A 102 -2.14 -19.17 2.17
N ASP A 103 -3.20 -19.81 2.70
CA ASP A 103 -3.53 -21.23 2.45
C ASP A 103 -4.47 -21.41 1.24
N ILE A 104 -4.85 -20.34 0.57
CA ILE A 104 -5.77 -20.39 -0.57
C ILE A 104 -4.99 -20.69 -1.85
N ALA A 105 -5.31 -21.83 -2.47
CA ALA A 105 -4.75 -22.24 -3.76
C ALA A 105 -5.16 -21.25 -4.88
N PRO A 106 -4.33 -21.08 -5.93
CA PRO A 106 -4.66 -20.23 -7.07
C PRO A 106 -6.02 -20.56 -7.67
N THR A 107 -6.87 -19.53 -7.83
CA THR A 107 -8.21 -19.70 -8.41
C THR A 107 -8.28 -19.36 -9.90
N GLY A 108 -7.26 -18.68 -10.43
CA GLY A 108 -7.25 -18.14 -11.79
C GLY A 108 -8.24 -16.99 -12.02
N ARG A 109 -8.90 -16.49 -10.95
CA ARG A 109 -9.93 -15.46 -11.04
C ARG A 109 -9.32 -14.07 -11.05
N LYS A 110 -9.95 -13.18 -11.82
CA LYS A 110 -9.63 -11.75 -11.81
C LYS A 110 -10.34 -11.05 -10.66
N VAL A 111 -9.64 -10.10 -10.06
CA VAL A 111 -10.16 -9.26 -8.99
C VAL A 111 -9.99 -7.78 -9.31
N ARG A 112 -10.93 -6.97 -8.81
CA ARG A 112 -10.86 -5.53 -8.78
C ARG A 112 -11.06 -5.11 -7.32
N LEU A 113 -10.02 -4.56 -6.70
CA LEU A 113 -9.98 -4.31 -5.26
C LEU A 113 -9.77 -2.83 -4.99
N ALA A 114 -10.71 -2.23 -4.26
CA ALA A 114 -10.61 -0.85 -3.84
C ALA A 114 -9.85 -0.74 -2.52
N SER A 115 -9.06 0.32 -2.38
CA SER A 115 -8.43 0.71 -1.12
C SER A 115 -8.42 2.23 -0.95
N THR A 116 -8.37 2.66 0.30
CA THR A 116 -8.07 4.04 0.68
C THR A 116 -6.99 4.01 1.75
N ILE A 117 -5.93 4.76 1.52
CA ILE A 117 -4.77 4.80 2.39
C ILE A 117 -4.49 6.25 2.79
N ILE A 118 -4.22 6.47 4.07
CA ILE A 118 -3.68 7.73 4.58
C ILE A 118 -2.20 7.50 4.88
N TYR A 119 -1.34 8.28 4.27
CA TYR A 119 0.10 8.28 4.48
C TYR A 119 0.52 9.48 5.32
N ARG A 120 1.41 9.26 6.28
CA ARG A 120 2.05 10.35 7.04
C ARG A 120 3.55 10.36 6.77
N PHE A 121 4.02 11.56 6.50
CA PHE A 121 5.42 11.84 6.18
C PHE A 121 6.11 12.56 7.35
N ASP A 122 7.38 12.27 7.52
CA ASP A 122 8.29 13.05 8.34
C ASP A 122 9.61 13.21 7.58
N GLN A 123 10.06 14.45 7.44
CA GLN A 123 11.27 14.81 6.72
C GLN A 123 11.33 14.21 5.28
N GLY A 124 10.19 14.17 4.60
CA GLY A 124 10.09 13.66 3.23
C GLY A 124 10.12 12.14 3.11
N LEU A 125 10.06 11.40 4.22
CA LEU A 125 9.97 9.95 4.26
C LEU A 125 8.62 9.51 4.82
N LEU A 126 8.09 8.42 4.30
CA LEU A 126 6.87 7.78 4.77
C LEU A 126 7.15 7.07 6.09
N VAL A 127 6.49 7.50 7.16
CA VAL A 127 6.71 6.95 8.51
C VAL A 127 5.52 6.20 9.07
N GLU A 128 4.32 6.42 8.50
CA GLU A 128 3.12 5.75 8.98
C GLU A 128 2.04 5.73 7.92
N GLU A 129 1.27 4.65 7.85
CA GLU A 129 0.12 4.55 6.98
C GLU A 129 -1.04 3.79 7.62
N TRP A 130 -2.25 4.17 7.24
CA TRP A 130 -3.51 3.54 7.63
C TRP A 130 -4.27 3.14 6.38
N GLU A 131 -4.57 1.88 6.25
CA GLU A 131 -5.24 1.33 5.07
C GLU A 131 -6.60 0.73 5.40
N ILE A 132 -7.59 1.04 4.56
CA ILE A 132 -8.79 0.24 4.37
C ILE A 132 -8.68 -0.45 3.01
N PHE A 133 -8.70 -1.78 3.03
CA PHE A 133 -8.65 -2.62 1.85
C PHE A 133 -9.87 -3.55 1.83
N ASP A 134 -10.52 -3.69 0.68
CA ASP A 134 -11.72 -4.52 0.52
C ASP A 134 -11.40 -6.02 0.52
N LYS A 135 -11.05 -6.55 1.68
CA LYS A 135 -10.73 -7.98 1.85
C LYS A 135 -11.94 -8.88 1.61
N LEU A 136 -13.11 -8.49 2.11
CA LEU A 136 -14.31 -9.29 1.91
C LEU A 136 -14.67 -9.39 0.43
N GLY A 137 -14.64 -8.27 -0.28
CA GLY A 137 -14.84 -8.23 -1.73
C GLY A 137 -13.83 -9.08 -2.49
N MET A 138 -12.57 -9.15 -2.03
CA MET A 138 -11.57 -10.04 -2.60
C MET A 138 -11.99 -11.51 -2.47
N TYR A 139 -12.33 -11.98 -1.28
CA TYR A 139 -12.75 -13.38 -1.09
C TYR A 139 -14.02 -13.72 -1.88
N GLN A 140 -14.98 -12.81 -1.96
CA GLN A 140 -16.20 -12.99 -2.77
C GLN A 140 -15.89 -13.10 -4.26
N GLN A 141 -15.00 -12.27 -4.80
CA GLN A 141 -14.57 -12.31 -6.21
C GLN A 141 -13.78 -13.57 -6.51
N LEU A 142 -12.95 -14.03 -5.59
CA LEU A 142 -12.22 -15.30 -5.68
C LEU A 142 -13.15 -16.51 -5.52
N LYS A 143 -14.37 -16.32 -5.00
CA LYS A 143 -15.33 -17.38 -4.65
C LYS A 143 -14.76 -18.40 -3.66
N VAL A 144 -14.08 -17.90 -2.66
CA VAL A 144 -13.52 -18.68 -1.56
C VAL A 144 -14.09 -18.20 -0.23
N THR A 145 -14.09 -19.09 0.76
CA THR A 145 -14.50 -18.72 2.13
C THR A 145 -13.39 -17.90 2.79
N PRO A 146 -13.70 -16.75 3.40
CA PRO A 146 -12.73 -16.04 4.21
C PRO A 146 -12.16 -16.91 5.32
N PRO A 147 -10.87 -16.75 5.70
CA PRO A 147 -10.33 -17.42 6.87
C PRO A 147 -11.16 -17.12 8.12
N SER A 148 -11.29 -18.08 9.03
CA SER A 148 -11.91 -17.84 10.34
C SER A 148 -11.08 -16.79 11.11
N ALA A 149 -11.77 -15.90 11.82
CA ALA A 149 -11.15 -14.91 12.66
C ALA A 149 -10.45 -15.56 13.86
#